data_33f71a7d656381e7882550f89b958be8
#
_entry.id   33f71a7d656381e7882550f89b958be8
#
_cell.length_a   1.000
_cell.length_b   1.000
_cell.length_c   1.000
_cell.angle_alpha   90.00
_cell.angle_beta   90.00
_cell.angle_gamma   90.00
#
_symmetry.space_group_name_H-M   'P 1'
#
loop_
_entity.id
_entity.type
_entity.pdbx_description
1 polymer ?
#
loop_
_entity_poly.entity_id
_entity_poly.type
_entity_poly.pdbx_seq_one_letter_code
_entity_poly.pdbx_strand_id
1 'polypeptide(L)'
;ILGFDNMKVEPQTVTVIYKGYDNLCYNYKKLRGESMKVNYNSTIRSCFIGYIVQAIVNNFVPLLFITFQSQYSIPLSKITLLITINFGLQLIIDFASAFFIDKIGYRLSVLIAHLFAALGLISIAILPDMMNDSFMAIFISVLLYAVGGGLLEVVVSPIVEACPNEHKDKTMSMLHSFYCWGTAGVVVISTIFFNVFGIDNWKVLALIWAAVPVINGLTFLKVPIAPLINEEENGLSLKELIKQKAFWGFLLIMCCAGASEQSISQWASAFVEKALGISKSIGDLVGPTVFSVLMGISRAIYGKFGEKINLYKMMVFSGCLCV
;
A
#
# COMPACT_ATOMS: atom_id res chain seq x y z
N ILE A 1 -17.23 -33.02 24.23
CA ILE A 1 -17.63 -31.77 24.89
C ILE A 1 -16.46 -31.38 25.78
N LEU A 2 -15.49 -30.65 25.30
CA LEU A 2 -14.43 -30.05 26.08
C LEU A 2 -14.60 -28.53 25.99
N GLY A 3 -14.83 -27.92 27.18
CA GLY A 3 -15.11 -26.50 27.31
C GLY A 3 -13.92 -25.65 26.92
N PHE A 4 -14.18 -24.71 26.05
CA PHE A 4 -13.30 -23.61 25.68
C PHE A 4 -13.76 -22.30 26.35
N ASP A 5 -13.92 -22.33 27.69
CA ASP A 5 -14.12 -21.10 28.43
C ASP A 5 -12.83 -20.78 29.20
N ASN A 6 -12.34 -19.53 28.97
CA ASN A 6 -11.23 -18.87 29.67
C ASN A 6 -9.79 -19.15 29.22
N MET A 7 -9.48 -19.06 27.93
CA MET A 7 -8.10 -18.73 27.53
C MET A 7 -7.99 -17.25 27.20
N LYS A 8 -7.56 -16.41 28.15
CA LYS A 8 -6.94 -15.12 27.85
C LYS A 8 -5.62 -15.40 27.13
N VAL A 9 -5.66 -15.40 25.80
CA VAL A 9 -4.45 -15.56 24.98
C VAL A 9 -3.70 -14.22 25.06
N GLU A 10 -2.59 -14.19 25.81
CA GLU A 10 -1.70 -13.03 25.79
C GLU A 10 -1.15 -12.79 24.38
N PRO A 11 -1.00 -11.54 23.93
CA PRO A 11 -0.47 -11.21 22.59
C PRO A 11 0.89 -11.86 22.31
N GLN A 12 1.71 -12.05 23.33
CA GLN A 12 3.00 -12.74 23.24
C GLN A 12 2.87 -14.22 22.84
N THR A 13 1.81 -14.90 23.31
CA THR A 13 1.56 -16.33 23.02
C THR A 13 1.22 -16.55 21.54
N VAL A 14 0.44 -15.64 20.94
CA VAL A 14 0.10 -15.70 19.50
C VAL A 14 1.35 -15.50 18.65
N THR A 15 2.21 -14.56 19.00
CA THR A 15 3.48 -14.28 18.29
C THR A 15 4.44 -15.47 18.38
N VAL A 16 4.53 -16.12 19.54
CA VAL A 16 5.37 -17.32 19.75
C VAL A 16 4.83 -18.51 18.96
N ILE A 17 3.51 -18.70 18.89
CA ILE A 17 2.88 -19.79 18.13
C ILE A 17 3.14 -19.58 16.61
N TYR A 18 3.00 -18.36 16.08
CA TYR A 18 3.26 -18.09 14.65
C TYR A 18 4.74 -18.18 14.27
N LYS A 19 5.66 -17.61 15.08
CA LYS A 19 7.11 -17.81 14.90
C LYS A 19 7.49 -19.30 15.04
N GLY A 20 6.88 -20.00 15.96
CA GLY A 20 7.08 -21.44 16.17
C GLY A 20 6.61 -22.25 14.96
N TYR A 21 5.49 -21.91 14.32
CA TYR A 21 4.95 -22.64 13.16
C TYR A 21 5.81 -22.49 11.92
N ASP A 22 6.29 -21.29 11.61
CA ASP A 22 7.19 -21.04 10.47
C ASP A 22 8.55 -21.73 10.69
N ASN A 23 9.11 -21.69 11.89
CA ASN A 23 10.34 -22.38 12.27
C ASN A 23 10.14 -23.91 12.33
N LEU A 24 9.01 -24.40 12.80
CA LEU A 24 8.73 -25.85 12.83
C LEU A 24 8.59 -26.44 11.42
N CYS A 25 7.88 -25.76 10.52
CA CYS A 25 7.78 -26.16 9.13
C CYS A 25 9.14 -26.13 8.41
N TYR A 26 9.95 -25.10 8.65
CA TYR A 26 11.30 -25.00 8.10
C TYR A 26 12.22 -26.11 8.66
N ASN A 27 12.25 -26.31 9.97
CA ASN A 27 13.09 -27.33 10.61
C ASN A 27 12.63 -28.77 10.32
N TYR A 28 11.33 -29.03 10.24
CA TYR A 28 10.80 -30.35 9.88
C TYR A 28 11.18 -30.75 8.45
N LYS A 29 11.18 -29.79 7.53
CA LYS A 29 11.61 -30.02 6.14
C LYS A 29 13.13 -30.17 6.03
N LYS A 30 13.91 -29.43 6.80
CA LYS A 30 15.38 -29.55 6.88
C LYS A 30 15.82 -30.90 7.46
N LEU A 31 15.07 -31.43 8.44
CA LEU A 31 15.32 -32.75 9.03
C LEU A 31 15.05 -33.93 8.06
N ARG A 32 14.19 -33.73 7.05
CA ARG A 32 13.87 -34.72 6.04
C ARG A 32 14.87 -34.79 4.89
N GLY A 33 15.90 -33.96 4.85
CA GLY A 33 16.89 -33.92 3.78
C GLY A 33 16.32 -33.51 2.41
N GLU A 34 15.07 -33.03 2.37
CA GLU A 34 14.43 -32.52 1.17
C GLU A 34 14.89 -31.09 0.92
N SER A 35 15.88 -30.92 0.06
CA SER A 35 16.21 -29.62 -0.55
C SER A 35 15.08 -29.20 -1.49
N MET A 36 13.89 -28.95 -0.94
CA MET A 36 12.83 -28.31 -1.70
C MET A 36 13.17 -26.82 -1.80
N LYS A 37 13.52 -26.37 -3.00
CA LYS A 37 13.59 -24.94 -3.31
C LYS A 37 12.22 -24.37 -3.02
N VAL A 38 12.08 -23.63 -1.90
CA VAL A 38 10.83 -22.92 -1.57
C VAL A 38 10.58 -21.92 -2.68
N ASN A 39 9.44 -22.03 -3.33
CA ASN A 39 9.08 -21.11 -4.42
C ASN A 39 8.41 -19.85 -3.84
N TYR A 40 9.13 -18.74 -3.84
CA TYR A 40 8.65 -17.44 -3.37
C TYR A 40 7.86 -16.63 -4.42
N ASN A 41 7.64 -17.16 -5.62
CA ASN A 41 6.89 -16.45 -6.66
C ASN A 41 5.44 -16.13 -6.24
N SER A 42 4.83 -17.01 -5.44
CA SER A 42 3.50 -16.75 -4.87
C SER A 42 3.51 -15.57 -3.89
N THR A 43 4.54 -15.47 -3.07
CA THR A 43 4.75 -14.37 -2.12
C THR A 43 4.94 -13.05 -2.87
N ILE A 44 5.81 -13.02 -3.87
CA ILE A 44 6.05 -11.84 -4.71
C ILE A 44 4.76 -11.38 -5.40
N ARG A 45 3.97 -12.32 -5.94
CA ARG A 45 2.66 -11.99 -6.56
C ARG A 45 1.67 -11.42 -5.54
N SER A 46 1.61 -12.00 -4.33
CA SER A 46 0.75 -11.46 -3.25
C SER A 46 1.22 -10.06 -2.83
N CYS A 47 2.52 -9.79 -2.83
CA CYS A 47 3.06 -8.45 -2.58
C CYS A 47 2.67 -7.46 -3.69
N PHE A 48 2.69 -7.88 -4.96
CA PHE A 48 2.21 -7.05 -6.07
C PHE A 48 0.74 -6.68 -5.92
N ILE A 49 -0.11 -7.64 -5.52
CA ILE A 49 -1.52 -7.36 -5.21
C ILE A 49 -1.63 -6.47 -3.96
N GLY A 50 -0.75 -6.61 -2.97
CA GLY A 50 -0.67 -5.73 -1.81
C GLY A 50 -0.52 -4.25 -2.19
N TYR A 51 0.32 -3.94 -3.19
CA TYR A 51 0.43 -2.57 -3.72
C TYR A 51 -0.81 -2.11 -4.52
N ILE A 52 -1.54 -3.05 -5.15
CA ILE A 52 -2.85 -2.71 -5.72
C ILE A 52 -3.84 -2.37 -4.60
N VAL A 53 -3.83 -3.11 -3.47
CA VAL A 53 -4.66 -2.77 -2.29
C VAL A 53 -4.33 -1.38 -1.76
N GLN A 54 -3.05 -1.02 -1.67
CA GLN A 54 -2.63 0.32 -1.26
C GLN A 54 -3.10 1.39 -2.25
N ALA A 55 -3.04 1.11 -3.55
CA ALA A 55 -3.57 2.00 -4.58
C ALA A 55 -5.08 2.21 -4.44
N ILE A 56 -5.86 1.16 -4.12
CA ILE A 56 -7.30 1.25 -3.84
C ILE A 56 -7.55 2.17 -2.65
N VAL A 57 -6.85 1.94 -1.54
CA VAL A 57 -6.98 2.72 -0.31
C VAL A 57 -6.72 4.21 -0.55
N ASN A 58 -5.69 4.54 -1.32
CA ASN A 58 -5.28 5.92 -1.53
C ASN A 58 -6.07 6.66 -2.63
N ASN A 59 -6.66 5.94 -3.59
CA ASN A 59 -7.22 6.58 -4.80
C ASN A 59 -8.73 6.40 -4.97
N PHE A 60 -9.39 5.45 -4.28
CA PHE A 60 -10.83 5.25 -4.43
C PHE A 60 -11.64 6.36 -3.77
N VAL A 61 -11.35 6.68 -2.52
CA VAL A 61 -12.11 7.68 -1.74
C VAL A 61 -12.03 9.09 -2.33
N PRO A 62 -10.90 9.56 -2.86
CA PRO A 62 -10.83 10.84 -3.59
C PRO A 62 -11.84 10.98 -4.74
N LEU A 63 -12.18 9.91 -5.43
CA LEU A 63 -13.19 9.93 -6.50
C LEU A 63 -14.60 10.26 -5.99
N LEU A 64 -14.84 10.05 -4.69
CA LEU A 64 -16.15 10.24 -4.05
C LEU A 64 -16.31 11.61 -3.37
N PHE A 65 -15.32 12.49 -3.41
CA PHE A 65 -15.34 13.76 -2.66
C PHE A 65 -16.52 14.64 -3.01
N ILE A 66 -16.84 14.77 -4.30
CA ILE A 66 -18.01 15.54 -4.75
C ILE A 66 -19.32 14.85 -4.32
N THR A 67 -19.34 13.53 -4.36
CA THR A 67 -20.47 12.74 -3.90
C THR A 67 -20.71 12.94 -2.41
N PHE A 68 -19.67 12.93 -1.59
CA PHE A 68 -19.78 13.23 -0.16
C PHE A 68 -20.26 14.66 0.12
N GLN A 69 -19.80 15.60 -0.68
CA GLN A 69 -20.27 17.00 -0.59
C GLN A 69 -21.74 17.11 -0.92
N SER A 70 -22.19 16.49 -2.00
CA SER A 70 -23.59 16.58 -2.47
C SER A 70 -24.54 15.72 -1.65
N GLN A 71 -24.18 14.49 -1.33
CA GLN A 71 -25.07 13.52 -0.69
C GLN A 71 -25.18 13.73 0.82
N TYR A 72 -24.07 14.09 1.48
CA TYR A 72 -24.00 14.25 2.94
C TYR A 72 -23.82 15.70 3.39
N SER A 73 -23.85 16.66 2.46
CA SER A 73 -23.65 18.10 2.74
C SER A 73 -22.35 18.40 3.51
N ILE A 74 -21.29 17.62 3.27
CA ILE A 74 -20.00 17.77 3.92
C ILE A 74 -19.24 18.91 3.24
N PRO A 75 -18.82 19.96 3.96
CA PRO A 75 -18.08 21.07 3.36
C PRO A 75 -16.71 20.63 2.85
N LEU A 76 -16.23 21.26 1.77
CA LEU A 76 -14.97 20.91 1.10
C LEU A 76 -13.77 20.95 2.06
N SER A 77 -13.77 21.87 3.01
CA SER A 77 -12.72 21.96 4.05
C SER A 77 -12.60 20.70 4.89
N LYS A 78 -13.72 20.06 5.24
CA LYS A 78 -13.73 18.78 5.96
C LYS A 78 -13.28 17.63 5.05
N ILE A 79 -13.62 17.67 3.76
CA ILE A 79 -13.15 16.67 2.78
C ILE A 79 -11.63 16.73 2.61
N THR A 80 -11.08 17.96 2.51
CA THR A 80 -9.62 18.16 2.45
C THR A 80 -8.92 17.63 3.70
N LEU A 81 -9.56 17.77 4.87
CA LEU A 81 -9.05 17.22 6.12
C LEU A 81 -8.91 15.69 6.06
N LEU A 82 -9.82 14.97 5.38
CA LEU A 82 -9.73 13.51 5.22
C LEU A 82 -8.46 13.11 4.49
N ILE A 83 -8.04 13.85 3.46
CA ILE A 83 -6.78 13.60 2.74
C ILE A 83 -5.59 13.79 3.69
N THR A 84 -5.57 14.91 4.39
CA THR A 84 -4.49 15.24 5.34
C THR A 84 -4.37 14.17 6.43
N ILE A 85 -5.50 13.72 6.98
CA ILE A 85 -5.53 12.67 8.00
C ILE A 85 -5.08 11.31 7.44
N ASN A 86 -5.52 10.95 6.22
CA ASN A 86 -5.10 9.71 5.58
C ASN A 86 -3.57 9.64 5.48
N PHE A 87 -2.94 10.61 4.84
CA PHE A 87 -1.48 10.61 4.67
C PHE A 87 -0.73 10.89 5.97
N GLY A 88 -1.27 11.75 6.84
CA GLY A 88 -0.69 12.01 8.16
C GLY A 88 -0.65 10.77 9.04
N LEU A 89 -1.73 9.97 9.04
CA LEU A 89 -1.77 8.73 9.80
C LEU A 89 -0.85 7.66 9.17
N GLN A 90 -0.79 7.55 7.84
CA GLN A 90 0.17 6.67 7.17
C GLN A 90 1.61 7.02 7.59
N LEU A 91 2.00 8.28 7.57
CA LEU A 91 3.33 8.72 8.03
C LEU A 91 3.60 8.35 9.50
N ILE A 92 2.59 8.49 10.39
CA ILE A 92 2.72 8.06 11.79
C ILE A 92 2.92 6.55 11.88
N ILE A 93 2.18 5.77 11.12
CA ILE A 93 2.30 4.31 11.07
C ILE A 93 3.67 3.90 10.52
N ASP A 94 4.16 4.55 9.46
CA ASP A 94 5.47 4.29 8.88
C ASP A 94 6.57 4.46 9.92
N PHE A 95 6.55 5.59 10.65
CA PHE A 95 7.50 5.84 11.71
C PHE A 95 7.36 4.85 12.89
N ALA A 96 6.14 4.59 13.35
CA ALA A 96 5.88 3.68 14.45
C ALA A 96 6.24 2.24 14.10
N SER A 97 6.09 1.84 12.85
CA SER A 97 6.35 0.48 12.36
C SER A 97 7.79 0.03 12.61
N ALA A 98 8.74 0.95 12.54
CA ALA A 98 10.16 0.68 12.83
C ALA A 98 10.41 0.12 14.25
N PHE A 99 9.46 0.32 15.18
CA PHE A 99 9.61 -0.14 16.57
C PHE A 99 8.89 -1.46 16.87
N PHE A 100 7.92 -1.86 16.05
CA PHE A 100 7.09 -3.01 16.37
C PHE A 100 7.06 -4.13 15.32
N ILE A 101 7.29 -3.84 14.03
CA ILE A 101 7.16 -4.86 12.97
C ILE A 101 8.10 -6.04 13.19
N ASP A 102 9.36 -5.78 13.55
CA ASP A 102 10.33 -6.84 13.82
C ASP A 102 9.94 -7.72 15.02
N LYS A 103 9.18 -7.17 15.98
CA LYS A 103 8.70 -7.89 17.16
C LYS A 103 7.49 -8.77 16.86
N ILE A 104 6.51 -8.26 16.12
CA ILE A 104 5.27 -8.98 15.80
C ILE A 104 5.42 -9.87 14.57
N GLY A 105 6.40 -9.60 13.72
CA GLY A 105 6.71 -10.33 12.50
C GLY A 105 5.91 -9.87 11.29
N TYR A 106 6.52 -10.02 10.12
CA TYR A 106 6.00 -9.50 8.85
C TYR A 106 4.70 -10.17 8.41
N ARG A 107 4.51 -11.48 8.70
CA ARG A 107 3.26 -12.18 8.36
C ARG A 107 2.07 -11.57 9.09
N LEU A 108 2.18 -11.37 10.40
CA LEU A 108 1.09 -10.80 11.18
C LEU A 108 0.84 -9.35 10.78
N SER A 109 1.89 -8.58 10.54
CA SER A 109 1.79 -7.19 10.10
C SER A 109 1.04 -7.05 8.78
N VAL A 110 1.36 -7.87 7.77
CA VAL A 110 0.67 -7.82 6.48
C VAL A 110 -0.78 -8.30 6.56
N LEU A 111 -1.09 -9.24 7.44
CA LEU A 111 -2.48 -9.67 7.68
C LEU A 111 -3.29 -8.57 8.35
N ILE A 112 -2.74 -7.90 9.37
CA ILE A 112 -3.35 -6.75 10.03
C ILE A 112 -3.58 -5.62 9.01
N ALA A 113 -2.61 -5.34 8.15
CA ALA A 113 -2.72 -4.33 7.11
C ALA A 113 -3.91 -4.60 6.18
N HIS A 114 -4.05 -5.82 5.68
CA HIS A 114 -5.17 -6.21 4.82
C HIS A 114 -6.52 -6.18 5.55
N LEU A 115 -6.54 -6.58 6.82
CA LEU A 115 -7.74 -6.52 7.67
C LEU A 115 -8.22 -5.07 7.82
N PHE A 116 -7.32 -4.15 8.17
CA PHE A 116 -7.66 -2.73 8.35
C PHE A 116 -8.06 -2.07 7.02
N ALA A 117 -7.40 -2.39 5.91
CA ALA A 117 -7.80 -1.92 4.58
C ALA A 117 -9.22 -2.39 4.22
N ALA A 118 -9.53 -3.68 4.44
CA ALA A 118 -10.85 -4.24 4.18
C ALA A 118 -11.92 -3.63 5.10
N LEU A 119 -11.66 -3.55 6.41
CA LEU A 119 -12.59 -2.94 7.36
C LEU A 119 -12.86 -1.49 7.03
N GLY A 120 -11.87 -0.70 6.64
CA GLY A 120 -12.05 0.69 6.24
C GLY A 120 -12.93 0.83 5.00
N LEU A 121 -12.70 0.01 3.95
CA LEU A 121 -13.52 0.01 2.73
C LEU A 121 -14.96 -0.50 2.97
N ILE A 122 -15.15 -1.47 3.86
CA ILE A 122 -16.48 -1.92 4.26
C ILE A 122 -17.19 -0.85 5.10
N SER A 123 -16.47 -0.26 6.06
CA SER A 123 -17.00 0.77 6.94
C SER A 123 -17.48 1.99 6.17
N ILE A 124 -16.73 2.44 5.15
CA ILE A 124 -17.13 3.62 4.36
C ILE A 124 -18.41 3.38 3.56
N ALA A 125 -18.71 2.11 3.19
CA ALA A 125 -19.95 1.76 2.52
C ALA A 125 -21.16 1.72 3.46
N ILE A 126 -20.94 1.42 4.74
CA ILE A 126 -22.03 1.09 5.70
C ILE A 126 -22.23 2.20 6.73
N LEU A 127 -21.16 2.70 7.37
CA LEU A 127 -21.27 3.62 8.51
C LEU A 127 -21.96 4.96 8.21
N PRO A 128 -21.78 5.59 7.03
CA PRO A 128 -22.44 6.87 6.75
C PRO A 128 -23.97 6.85 6.82
N ASP A 129 -24.59 5.69 6.62
CA ASP A 129 -26.04 5.51 6.74
C ASP A 129 -26.48 5.11 8.15
N MET A 130 -25.57 4.57 8.96
CA MET A 130 -25.88 4.10 10.30
C MET A 130 -25.66 5.16 11.38
N MET A 131 -24.77 6.13 11.13
CA MET A 131 -24.43 7.17 12.08
C MET A 131 -25.16 8.47 11.78
N ASN A 132 -25.56 9.19 12.81
CA ASN A 132 -26.18 10.52 12.67
C ASN A 132 -25.23 11.57 12.05
N ASP A 133 -23.93 11.42 12.30
CA ASP A 133 -22.89 12.29 11.70
C ASP A 133 -22.16 11.50 10.60
N SER A 134 -22.56 11.70 9.35
CA SER A 134 -21.95 11.04 8.19
C SER A 134 -20.48 11.43 8.01
N PHE A 135 -20.07 12.65 8.40
CA PHE A 135 -18.66 13.03 8.34
C PHE A 135 -17.83 12.20 9.32
N MET A 136 -18.29 12.03 10.55
CA MET A 136 -17.61 11.20 11.55
C MET A 136 -17.53 9.74 11.11
N ALA A 137 -18.57 9.23 10.47
CA ALA A 137 -18.59 7.88 9.90
C ALA A 137 -17.50 7.69 8.82
N ILE A 138 -17.42 8.63 7.88
CA ILE A 138 -16.38 8.63 6.83
C ILE A 138 -14.99 8.80 7.47
N PHE A 139 -14.84 9.69 8.44
CA PHE A 139 -13.59 9.93 9.14
C PHE A 139 -13.05 8.66 9.82
N ILE A 140 -13.90 7.92 10.55
CA ILE A 140 -13.54 6.63 11.17
C ILE A 140 -13.12 5.62 10.09
N SER A 141 -13.83 5.56 8.99
CA SER A 141 -13.50 4.67 7.87
C SER A 141 -12.14 5.01 7.26
N VAL A 142 -11.83 6.30 7.10
CA VAL A 142 -10.54 6.80 6.63
C VAL A 142 -9.42 6.41 7.59
N LEU A 143 -9.62 6.55 8.90
CA LEU A 143 -8.62 6.12 9.90
C LEU A 143 -8.33 4.63 9.78
N LEU A 144 -9.36 3.80 9.62
CA LEU A 144 -9.17 2.36 9.48
C LEU A 144 -8.34 2.01 8.24
N TYR A 145 -8.74 2.47 7.05
CA TYR A 145 -7.99 2.10 5.86
C TYR A 145 -6.62 2.78 5.76
N ALA A 146 -6.43 3.95 6.39
CA ALA A 146 -5.12 4.61 6.45
C ALA A 146 -4.10 3.80 7.28
N VAL A 147 -4.54 3.16 8.37
CA VAL A 147 -3.69 2.18 9.10
C VAL A 147 -3.31 1.03 8.19
N GLY A 148 -4.28 0.49 7.43
CA GLY A 148 -4.01 -0.57 6.47
C GLY A 148 -3.02 -0.16 5.38
N GLY A 149 -3.20 1.03 4.79
CA GLY A 149 -2.33 1.59 3.75
C GLY A 149 -0.90 1.80 4.22
N GLY A 150 -0.71 2.48 5.36
CA GLY A 150 0.62 2.71 5.94
C GLY A 150 1.34 1.40 6.26
N LEU A 151 0.67 0.44 6.91
CA LEU A 151 1.28 -0.87 7.15
C LEU A 151 1.65 -1.60 5.86
N LEU A 152 0.83 -1.56 4.81
CA LEU A 152 1.17 -2.18 3.52
C LEU A 152 2.43 -1.56 2.92
N GLU A 153 2.54 -0.24 2.96
CA GLU A 153 3.70 0.48 2.44
C GLU A 153 5.00 0.00 3.08
N VAL A 154 5.01 -0.16 4.39
CA VAL A 154 6.21 -0.54 5.14
C VAL A 154 6.54 -2.02 5.03
N VAL A 155 5.53 -2.93 4.99
CA VAL A 155 5.80 -4.37 5.10
C VAL A 155 6.03 -5.05 3.76
N VAL A 156 5.43 -4.56 2.67
CA VAL A 156 5.42 -5.28 1.38
C VAL A 156 6.80 -5.26 0.73
N SER A 157 7.48 -4.12 0.73
CA SER A 157 8.82 -3.98 0.13
C SER A 157 9.87 -4.86 0.83
N PRO A 158 10.00 -4.86 2.18
CA PRO A 158 10.93 -5.77 2.87
C PRO A 158 10.62 -7.25 2.63
N ILE A 159 9.36 -7.65 2.54
CA ILE A 159 9.00 -9.05 2.23
C ILE A 159 9.54 -9.47 0.85
N VAL A 160 9.41 -8.58 -0.16
CA VAL A 160 9.95 -8.84 -1.51
C VAL A 160 11.47 -8.85 -1.50
N GLU A 161 12.10 -7.92 -0.78
CA GLU A 161 13.56 -7.80 -0.65
C GLU A 161 14.18 -9.04 0.01
N ALA A 162 13.50 -9.63 1.00
CA ALA A 162 13.94 -10.84 1.66
C ALA A 162 13.81 -12.10 0.79
N CYS A 163 12.95 -12.09 -0.23
CA CYS A 163 12.79 -13.24 -1.11
C CYS A 163 14.09 -13.48 -1.91
N PRO A 164 14.60 -14.72 -1.94
CA PRO A 164 15.76 -15.07 -2.77
C PRO A 164 15.47 -14.77 -4.24
N ASN A 165 16.17 -13.80 -4.80
CA ASN A 165 16.06 -13.37 -6.18
C ASN A 165 17.42 -12.83 -6.65
N GLU A 166 17.86 -13.21 -7.86
CA GLU A 166 19.10 -12.73 -8.46
C GLU A 166 19.03 -11.25 -8.88
N HIS A 167 17.82 -10.72 -9.09
CA HIS A 167 17.57 -9.36 -9.60
C HIS A 167 16.60 -8.60 -8.70
N LYS A 168 17.02 -8.30 -7.48
CA LYS A 168 16.19 -7.63 -6.46
C LYS A 168 15.71 -6.25 -6.90
N ASP A 169 16.61 -5.44 -7.47
CA ASP A 169 16.32 -4.11 -8.00
C ASP A 169 15.22 -4.09 -9.06
N LYS A 170 15.24 -5.08 -9.96
CA LYS A 170 14.19 -5.24 -10.97
C LYS A 170 12.85 -5.63 -10.36
N THR A 171 12.88 -6.56 -9.40
CA THR A 171 11.66 -7.02 -8.73
C THR A 171 11.05 -5.89 -7.92
N MET A 172 11.86 -5.06 -7.26
CA MET A 172 11.40 -3.87 -6.55
C MET A 172 10.81 -2.82 -7.50
N SER A 173 11.46 -2.55 -8.63
CA SER A 173 10.91 -1.64 -9.64
C SER A 173 9.57 -2.14 -10.20
N MET A 174 9.46 -3.45 -10.45
CA MET A 174 8.22 -4.07 -10.88
C MET A 174 7.14 -3.97 -9.78
N LEU A 175 7.48 -4.22 -8.52
CA LEU A 175 6.58 -4.07 -7.38
C LEU A 175 5.95 -2.67 -7.34
N HIS A 176 6.78 -1.64 -7.39
CA HIS A 176 6.29 -0.25 -7.41
C HIS A 176 5.49 0.09 -8.67
N SER A 177 5.74 -0.57 -9.81
CA SER A 177 4.92 -0.38 -11.00
C SER A 177 3.49 -0.86 -10.79
N PHE A 178 3.28 -1.90 -9.96
CA PHE A 178 1.93 -2.40 -9.63
C PHE A 178 1.11 -1.40 -8.81
N TYR A 179 1.73 -0.55 -8.00
CA TYR A 179 1.03 0.59 -7.38
C TYR A 179 0.50 1.56 -8.46
N CYS A 180 1.34 1.91 -9.44
CA CYS A 180 0.95 2.81 -10.52
C CYS A 180 -0.18 2.23 -11.38
N TRP A 181 -0.07 0.95 -11.77
CA TRP A 181 -1.13 0.25 -12.49
C TRP A 181 -2.40 0.10 -11.64
N GLY A 182 -2.24 -0.13 -10.33
CA GLY A 182 -3.34 -0.13 -9.37
C GLY A 182 -4.07 1.20 -9.35
N THR A 183 -3.35 2.32 -9.25
CA THR A 183 -3.92 3.67 -9.28
C THR A 183 -4.70 3.92 -10.57
N ALA A 184 -4.08 3.68 -11.74
CA ALA A 184 -4.76 3.82 -13.01
C ALA A 184 -5.99 2.90 -13.10
N GLY A 185 -5.86 1.64 -12.68
CA GLY A 185 -6.94 0.67 -12.66
C GLY A 185 -8.11 1.07 -11.79
N VAL A 186 -7.84 1.56 -10.57
CA VAL A 186 -8.89 2.05 -9.65
C VAL A 186 -9.67 3.19 -10.26
N VAL A 187 -8.98 4.19 -10.82
CA VAL A 187 -9.65 5.35 -11.44
C VAL A 187 -10.47 4.91 -12.64
N VAL A 188 -9.89 4.16 -13.58
CA VAL A 188 -10.58 3.74 -14.81
C VAL A 188 -11.76 2.83 -14.51
N ILE A 189 -11.59 1.79 -13.69
CA ILE A 189 -12.65 0.83 -13.35
C ILE A 189 -13.77 1.55 -12.59
N SER A 190 -13.43 2.41 -11.63
CA SER A 190 -14.44 3.18 -10.88
C SER A 190 -15.20 4.12 -11.80
N THR A 191 -14.53 4.83 -12.70
CA THR A 191 -15.17 5.73 -13.67
C THR A 191 -16.11 4.96 -14.62
N ILE A 192 -15.68 3.81 -15.14
CA ILE A 192 -16.55 2.95 -15.97
C ILE A 192 -17.75 2.47 -15.16
N PHE A 193 -17.54 2.01 -13.92
CA PHE A 193 -18.62 1.57 -13.05
C PHE A 193 -19.65 2.68 -12.81
N PHE A 194 -19.19 3.89 -12.50
CA PHE A 194 -20.08 5.04 -12.28
C PHE A 194 -20.84 5.47 -13.54
N ASN A 195 -20.22 5.36 -14.71
CA ASN A 195 -20.90 5.65 -15.98
C ASN A 195 -21.96 4.61 -16.34
N VAL A 196 -21.76 3.34 -15.98
CA VAL A 196 -22.70 2.25 -16.32
C VAL A 196 -23.81 2.12 -15.28
N PHE A 197 -23.46 2.16 -13.99
CA PHE A 197 -24.37 1.87 -12.88
C PHE A 197 -24.84 3.13 -12.13
N GLY A 198 -24.27 4.29 -12.42
CA GLY A 198 -24.51 5.54 -11.70
C GLY A 198 -23.65 5.70 -10.46
N ILE A 199 -23.37 6.95 -10.12
CA ILE A 199 -22.56 7.33 -8.96
C ILE A 199 -23.22 6.91 -7.63
N ASP A 200 -24.53 6.83 -7.58
CA ASP A 200 -25.29 6.45 -6.37
C ASP A 200 -24.95 5.05 -5.88
N ASN A 201 -24.44 4.19 -6.76
CA ASN A 201 -24.01 2.82 -6.45
C ASN A 201 -22.57 2.73 -5.93
N TRP A 202 -21.94 3.86 -5.55
CA TRP A 202 -20.56 3.87 -5.08
C TRP A 202 -20.28 2.95 -3.88
N LYS A 203 -21.30 2.70 -3.01
CA LYS A 203 -21.20 1.78 -1.88
C LYS A 203 -20.98 0.34 -2.32
N VAL A 204 -21.65 -0.07 -3.39
CA VAL A 204 -21.46 -1.41 -3.99
C VAL A 204 -20.03 -1.55 -4.50
N LEU A 205 -19.54 -0.51 -5.18
CA LEU A 205 -18.14 -0.49 -5.66
C LEU A 205 -17.13 -0.53 -4.51
N ALA A 206 -17.40 0.17 -3.40
CA ALA A 206 -16.55 0.11 -2.20
C ALA A 206 -16.45 -1.32 -1.65
N LEU A 207 -17.57 -2.07 -1.61
CA LEU A 207 -17.58 -3.47 -1.19
C LEU A 207 -16.85 -4.39 -2.18
N ILE A 208 -16.96 -4.12 -3.49
CA ILE A 208 -16.18 -4.84 -4.52
C ILE A 208 -14.68 -4.60 -4.30
N TRP A 209 -14.27 -3.36 -4.08
CA TRP A 209 -12.87 -3.04 -3.77
C TRP A 209 -12.41 -3.67 -2.45
N ALA A 210 -13.27 -3.77 -1.44
CA ALA A 210 -12.96 -4.43 -0.17
C ALA A 210 -12.68 -5.94 -0.33
N ALA A 211 -13.22 -6.59 -1.36
CA ALA A 211 -12.94 -8.00 -1.63
C ALA A 211 -11.44 -8.23 -1.97
N VAL A 212 -10.75 -7.25 -2.57
CA VAL A 212 -9.34 -7.40 -2.96
C VAL A 212 -8.42 -7.59 -1.73
N PRO A 213 -8.44 -6.73 -0.70
CA PRO A 213 -7.65 -6.96 0.51
C PRO A 213 -8.08 -8.22 1.27
N VAL A 214 -9.36 -8.58 1.27
CA VAL A 214 -9.82 -9.84 1.90
C VAL A 214 -9.17 -11.04 1.22
N ILE A 215 -9.29 -11.14 -0.09
CA ILE A 215 -8.75 -12.27 -0.87
C ILE A 215 -7.22 -12.31 -0.73
N ASN A 216 -6.55 -11.18 -0.86
CA ASN A 216 -5.09 -11.14 -0.76
C ASN A 216 -4.59 -11.43 0.67
N GLY A 217 -5.30 -10.96 1.70
CA GLY A 217 -5.02 -11.31 3.09
C GLY A 217 -5.08 -12.83 3.31
N LEU A 218 -6.10 -13.51 2.74
CA LEU A 218 -6.22 -14.97 2.81
C LEU A 218 -5.05 -15.68 2.08
N THR A 219 -4.51 -15.10 1.00
CA THR A 219 -3.31 -15.67 0.36
C THR A 219 -2.09 -15.56 1.24
N PHE A 220 -1.92 -14.45 1.99
CA PHE A 220 -0.80 -14.28 2.92
C PHE A 220 -0.81 -15.24 4.12
N LEU A 221 -1.92 -15.89 4.41
CA LEU A 221 -1.96 -16.99 5.39
C LEU A 221 -1.16 -18.22 4.90
N LYS A 222 -1.06 -18.44 3.58
CA LYS A 222 -0.52 -19.67 2.98
C LYS A 222 0.85 -19.49 2.32
N VAL A 223 1.16 -18.28 1.81
CA VAL A 223 2.42 -18.07 1.08
C VAL A 223 3.63 -18.10 2.02
N PRO A 224 4.79 -18.65 1.59
CA PRO A 224 6.00 -18.63 2.40
C PRO A 224 6.56 -17.21 2.49
N ILE A 225 6.91 -16.74 3.69
CA ILE A 225 7.63 -15.48 3.89
C ILE A 225 9.06 -15.84 4.28
N ALA A 226 10.03 -15.26 3.56
CA ALA A 226 11.43 -15.45 3.87
C ALA A 226 11.79 -14.72 5.18
N PRO A 227 12.70 -15.26 6.00
CA PRO A 227 13.20 -14.55 7.17
C PRO A 227 13.95 -13.28 6.72
N LEU A 228 13.57 -12.12 7.28
CA LEU A 228 14.16 -10.84 6.89
C LEU A 228 15.47 -10.56 7.63
N ILE A 229 15.65 -11.14 8.80
CA ILE A 229 16.85 -10.97 9.63
C ILE A 229 17.53 -12.33 9.71
N ASN A 230 18.74 -12.44 9.17
CA ASN A 230 19.65 -13.53 9.53
C ASN A 230 20.13 -13.23 10.95
N GLU A 231 20.04 -14.19 11.86
CA GLU A 231 20.44 -14.06 13.27
C GLU A 231 21.91 -13.60 13.44
N GLU A 232 22.71 -13.67 12.38
CA GLU A 232 24.12 -13.28 12.32
C GLU A 232 24.37 -11.83 11.86
N GLU A 233 23.41 -11.16 11.25
CA GLU A 233 23.54 -9.78 10.80
C GLU A 233 22.80 -8.82 11.74
N ASN A 234 23.52 -8.23 12.69
CA ASN A 234 23.03 -7.10 13.46
C ASN A 234 22.87 -5.89 12.53
N GLY A 235 21.64 -5.57 12.12
CA GLY A 235 21.33 -4.34 11.39
C GLY A 235 21.80 -3.10 12.18
N LEU A 236 22.08 -2.00 11.46
CA LEU A 236 22.42 -0.73 12.08
C LEU A 236 21.30 -0.24 12.98
N SER A 237 21.65 0.17 14.19
CA SER A 237 20.67 0.83 15.06
C SER A 237 20.26 2.18 14.47
N LEU A 238 19.06 2.67 14.81
CA LEU A 238 18.56 3.98 14.36
C LEU A 238 19.55 5.11 14.70
N LYS A 239 20.21 5.02 15.86
CA LYS A 239 21.23 6.00 16.28
C LYS A 239 22.47 6.00 15.38
N GLU A 240 22.89 4.84 14.91
CA GLU A 240 24.02 4.69 13.99
C GLU A 240 23.65 5.15 12.58
N LEU A 241 22.43 4.85 12.14
CA LEU A 241 21.90 5.27 10.84
C LEU A 241 21.84 6.80 10.71
N ILE A 242 21.29 7.49 11.71
CA ILE A 242 21.20 8.97 11.75
C ILE A 242 22.57 9.65 11.72
N LYS A 243 23.63 9.00 12.21
CA LYS A 243 24.99 9.54 12.15
C LYS A 243 25.61 9.47 10.75
N GLN A 244 25.08 8.66 9.85
CA GLN A 244 25.63 8.51 8.51
C GLN A 244 25.19 9.65 7.60
N LYS A 245 26.14 10.37 6.98
CA LYS A 245 25.87 11.44 6.02
C LYS A 245 25.08 10.95 4.80
N ALA A 246 25.37 9.72 4.35
CA ALA A 246 24.67 9.09 3.23
C ALA A 246 23.16 8.93 3.50
N PHE A 247 22.76 8.61 4.74
CA PHE A 247 21.35 8.52 5.14
C PHE A 247 20.60 9.82 4.87
N TRP A 248 21.15 10.96 5.27
CA TRP A 248 20.51 12.26 5.04
C TRP A 248 20.46 12.64 3.56
N GLY A 249 21.49 12.27 2.78
CA GLY A 249 21.48 12.47 1.32
C GLY A 249 20.37 11.67 0.65
N PHE A 250 20.23 10.39 0.98
CA PHE A 250 19.16 9.55 0.44
C PHE A 250 17.76 10.02 0.91
N LEU A 251 17.63 10.40 2.18
CA LEU A 251 16.39 10.95 2.72
C LEU A 251 15.96 12.20 1.95
N LEU A 252 16.86 13.13 1.69
CA LEU A 252 16.59 14.35 0.93
C LEU A 252 16.13 14.02 -0.50
N ILE A 253 16.85 13.12 -1.19
CA ILE A 253 16.50 12.70 -2.55
C ILE A 253 15.09 12.08 -2.57
N MET A 254 14.78 11.20 -1.62
CA MET A 254 13.46 10.57 -1.51
C MET A 254 12.35 11.58 -1.22
N CYS A 255 12.61 12.55 -0.32
CA CYS A 255 11.66 13.63 -0.04
C CYS A 255 11.38 14.49 -1.29
N CYS A 256 12.43 14.87 -2.05
CA CYS A 256 12.27 15.65 -3.27
C CYS A 256 11.52 14.86 -4.36
N ALA A 257 11.83 13.58 -4.53
CA ALA A 257 11.15 12.71 -5.50
C ALA A 257 9.66 12.53 -5.14
N GLY A 258 9.37 12.22 -3.88
CA GLY A 258 8.00 12.06 -3.39
C GLY A 258 7.19 13.35 -3.47
N ALA A 259 7.79 14.50 -3.12
CA ALA A 259 7.12 15.80 -3.23
C ALA A 259 6.77 16.13 -4.69
N SER A 260 7.68 15.85 -5.64
CA SER A 260 7.42 16.05 -7.08
C SER A 260 6.32 15.13 -7.58
N GLU A 261 6.35 13.84 -7.21
CA GLU A 261 5.35 12.85 -7.58
C GLU A 261 3.97 13.24 -7.04
N GLN A 262 3.86 13.56 -5.75
CA GLN A 262 2.60 13.92 -5.12
C GLN A 262 2.04 15.25 -5.62
N SER A 263 2.89 16.24 -5.88
CA SER A 263 2.44 17.52 -6.42
C SER A 263 1.74 17.35 -7.76
N ILE A 264 2.33 16.57 -8.67
CA ILE A 264 1.72 16.31 -9.98
C ILE A 264 0.47 15.46 -9.82
N SER A 265 0.55 14.34 -9.08
CA SER A 265 -0.57 13.41 -8.91
C SER A 265 -1.81 14.08 -8.31
N GLN A 266 -1.64 14.94 -7.30
CA GLN A 266 -2.75 15.59 -6.60
C GLN A 266 -3.31 16.80 -7.34
N TRP A 267 -2.48 17.54 -8.08
CA TRP A 267 -2.87 18.82 -8.66
C TRP A 267 -3.08 18.79 -10.19
N ALA A 268 -2.69 17.70 -10.88
CA ALA A 268 -2.80 17.60 -12.33
C ALA A 268 -4.24 17.80 -12.82
N SER A 269 -5.23 17.23 -12.16
CA SER A 269 -6.64 17.38 -12.51
C SER A 269 -7.10 18.84 -12.37
N ALA A 270 -6.84 19.47 -11.22
CA ALA A 270 -7.21 20.86 -10.98
C ALA A 270 -6.50 21.83 -11.94
N PHE A 271 -5.25 21.54 -12.29
CA PHE A 271 -4.50 22.32 -13.26
C PHE A 271 -5.12 22.22 -14.67
N VAL A 272 -5.41 21.01 -15.13
CA VAL A 272 -6.02 20.75 -16.44
C VAL A 272 -7.39 21.42 -16.54
N GLU A 273 -8.22 21.34 -15.50
CA GLU A 273 -9.51 21.99 -15.45
C GLU A 273 -9.41 23.53 -15.51
N LYS A 274 -8.59 24.12 -14.63
CA LYS A 274 -8.51 25.59 -14.50
C LYS A 274 -7.66 26.25 -15.56
N ALA A 275 -6.56 25.64 -15.99
CA ALA A 275 -5.63 26.25 -16.94
C ALA A 275 -6.01 25.97 -18.41
N LEU A 276 -6.60 24.80 -18.70
CA LEU A 276 -6.95 24.39 -20.05
C LEU A 276 -8.46 24.47 -20.34
N GLY A 277 -9.29 24.79 -19.34
CA GLY A 277 -10.76 24.85 -19.50
C GLY A 277 -11.42 23.51 -19.83
N ILE A 278 -10.76 22.41 -19.54
CA ILE A 278 -11.25 21.04 -19.82
C ILE A 278 -12.18 20.62 -18.68
N SER A 279 -13.24 19.87 -19.01
CA SER A 279 -14.18 19.41 -17.98
C SER A 279 -13.46 18.60 -16.89
N LYS A 280 -13.91 18.77 -15.65
CA LYS A 280 -13.33 18.10 -14.47
C LYS A 280 -13.23 16.59 -14.65
N SER A 281 -14.25 15.94 -15.18
CA SER A 281 -14.26 14.49 -15.41
C SER A 281 -13.12 14.04 -16.34
N ILE A 282 -12.83 14.82 -17.38
CA ILE A 282 -11.69 14.54 -18.26
C ILE A 282 -10.37 14.86 -17.55
N GLY A 283 -10.31 15.96 -16.76
CA GLY A 283 -9.16 16.33 -15.96
C GLY A 283 -8.79 15.24 -14.94
N ASP A 284 -9.77 14.70 -14.22
CA ASP A 284 -9.59 13.61 -13.26
C ASP A 284 -9.07 12.33 -13.92
N LEU A 285 -9.60 12.01 -15.12
CA LEU A 285 -9.19 10.81 -15.85
C LEU A 285 -7.81 10.98 -16.51
N VAL A 286 -7.59 12.11 -17.20
CA VAL A 286 -6.34 12.35 -17.99
C VAL A 286 -5.18 12.70 -17.07
N GLY A 287 -5.32 13.58 -16.12
CA GLY A 287 -4.24 14.00 -15.22
C GLY A 287 -3.64 12.83 -14.43
N PRO A 288 -4.32 12.32 -13.41
CA PRO A 288 -3.80 11.25 -12.55
C PRO A 288 -3.57 9.93 -13.30
N THR A 289 -4.46 9.58 -14.27
CA THR A 289 -4.35 8.31 -14.98
C THR A 289 -3.15 8.31 -15.94
N VAL A 290 -2.98 9.33 -16.75
CA VAL A 290 -1.84 9.42 -17.71
C VAL A 290 -0.54 9.47 -16.92
N PHE A 291 -0.48 10.25 -15.84
CA PHE A 291 0.68 10.28 -14.96
C PHE A 291 1.02 8.90 -14.42
N SER A 292 0.05 8.20 -13.83
CA SER A 292 0.24 6.86 -13.26
C SER A 292 0.65 5.82 -14.31
N VAL A 293 0.06 5.88 -15.51
CA VAL A 293 0.41 4.98 -16.63
C VAL A 293 1.85 5.22 -17.08
N LEU A 294 2.25 6.48 -17.30
CA LEU A 294 3.62 6.80 -17.71
C LEU A 294 4.64 6.38 -16.64
N MET A 295 4.34 6.63 -15.37
CA MET A 295 5.18 6.19 -14.26
C MET A 295 5.25 4.65 -14.18
N GLY A 296 4.12 3.95 -14.33
CA GLY A 296 4.07 2.50 -14.35
C GLY A 296 4.85 1.89 -15.51
N ILE A 297 4.74 2.45 -16.71
CA ILE A 297 5.52 2.05 -17.88
C ILE A 297 7.02 2.25 -17.63
N SER A 298 7.43 3.42 -17.12
CA SER A 298 8.83 3.71 -16.83
C SER A 298 9.42 2.70 -15.84
N ARG A 299 8.72 2.41 -14.75
CA ARG A 299 9.13 1.42 -13.74
C ARG A 299 9.15 -0.01 -14.30
N ALA A 300 8.17 -0.38 -15.14
CA ALA A 300 8.12 -1.69 -15.78
C ALA A 300 9.26 -1.87 -16.81
N ILE A 301 9.61 -0.83 -17.56
CA ILE A 301 10.75 -0.83 -18.48
C ILE A 301 12.05 -1.05 -17.69
N TYR A 302 12.25 -0.31 -16.59
CA TYR A 302 13.40 -0.53 -15.73
C TYR A 302 13.41 -1.94 -15.13
N GLY A 303 12.27 -2.43 -14.64
CA GLY A 303 12.13 -3.79 -14.11
C GLY A 303 12.49 -4.87 -15.13
N LYS A 304 12.25 -4.63 -16.43
CA LYS A 304 12.56 -5.57 -17.52
C LYS A 304 13.99 -5.42 -18.05
N PHE A 305 14.48 -4.20 -18.19
CA PHE A 305 15.73 -3.89 -18.88
C PHE A 305 16.80 -3.26 -18.00
N GLY A 306 16.59 -3.23 -16.68
CA GLY A 306 17.46 -2.54 -15.71
C GLY A 306 18.93 -2.94 -15.78
N GLU A 307 19.24 -4.21 -16.13
CA GLU A 307 20.63 -4.68 -16.31
C GLU A 307 21.38 -3.91 -17.42
N LYS A 308 20.65 -3.40 -18.43
CA LYS A 308 21.23 -2.66 -19.55
C LYS A 308 21.26 -1.15 -19.28
N ILE A 309 20.61 -0.69 -18.21
CA ILE A 309 20.44 0.73 -17.88
C ILE A 309 21.39 1.08 -16.74
N ASN A 310 22.28 2.05 -16.97
CA ASN A 310 23.08 2.60 -15.89
C ASN A 310 22.19 3.51 -15.03
N LEU A 311 21.88 3.05 -13.80
CA LEU A 311 20.98 3.74 -12.89
C LEU A 311 21.42 5.18 -12.60
N TYR A 312 22.71 5.40 -12.35
CA TYR A 312 23.26 6.74 -12.09
C TYR A 312 22.99 7.71 -13.25
N LYS A 313 23.29 7.29 -14.50
CA LYS A 313 23.04 8.12 -15.68
C LYS A 313 21.56 8.40 -15.88
N MET A 314 20.71 7.41 -15.62
CA MET A 314 19.25 7.56 -15.70
C MET A 314 18.73 8.56 -14.66
N MET A 315 19.22 8.49 -13.41
CA MET A 315 18.84 9.44 -12.36
C MET A 315 19.24 10.88 -12.69
N VAL A 316 20.49 11.08 -13.16
CA VAL A 316 20.97 12.40 -13.57
C VAL A 316 20.14 12.93 -14.75
N PHE A 317 19.91 12.10 -15.77
CA PHE A 317 19.08 12.47 -16.92
C PHE A 317 17.66 12.85 -16.53
N SER A 318 17.00 12.04 -15.68
CA SER A 318 15.65 12.33 -15.18
C SER A 318 15.61 13.63 -14.38
N GLY A 319 16.61 13.86 -13.51
CA GLY A 319 16.72 15.11 -12.76
C GLY A 319 16.89 16.33 -13.67
N CYS A 320 17.69 16.23 -14.73
CA CYS A 320 17.84 17.31 -15.71
C CYS A 320 16.57 17.57 -16.53
N LEU A 321 15.72 16.55 -16.75
CA LEU A 321 14.44 16.74 -17.46
C LEU A 321 13.36 17.42 -16.59
N CYS A 322 13.50 17.36 -15.27
CA CYS A 322 12.55 17.99 -14.34
C CYS A 322 12.82 19.49 -14.13
N VAL A 323 13.98 20.01 -14.55
CA VAL A 323 14.39 21.41 -14.47
C VAL A 323 14.16 22.12 -15.78
#